data_f831c2f46d58eb85db394ed1a3214da6
#
_entry.id   f831c2f46d58eb85db394ed1a3214da6
#
_cell.length_a   1.000
_cell.length_b   1.000
_cell.length_c   1.000
_cell.angle_alpha   90.00
_cell.angle_beta   90.00
_cell.angle_gamma   90.00
#
_symmetry.space_group_name_H-M   'P 1'
#
loop_
_entity.id
_entity.type
_entity.pdbx_description
1 polymer ?
#
loop_
_entity_poly.entity_id
_entity_poly.type
_entity_poly.pdbx_seq_one_letter_code
_entity_poly.pdbx_strand_id
1 'polypeptide(L)'
;MNRLYDEWPIHGRTLSTGRTLKKNAGEISLTILAEIFAWYHDGVDSLTIYTQDTDAHEFQTNAERILIGNSEFTPALDSPISVAFKSNDFILCQMYREGALTLDAVRQLRHDDRKLTYTRQQADKSIICRKEVITKEQFIDLIQDATVQILF
;
A
#
# COMPACT_ATOMS: atom_id res chain seq x y z
N MET A 1 -2.43 1.52 -21.52
CA MET A 1 -3.13 0.83 -20.39
C MET A 1 -3.47 -0.62 -20.71
N ASN A 2 -4.24 -0.95 -21.78
CA ASN A 2 -4.63 -2.33 -22.06
C ASN A 2 -3.43 -3.28 -22.22
N ARG A 3 -2.40 -2.85 -22.96
CA ARG A 3 -1.18 -3.65 -23.15
C ARG A 3 -0.46 -3.96 -21.83
N LEU A 4 -0.28 -2.95 -20.97
CA LEU A 4 0.34 -3.14 -19.65
C LEU A 4 -0.48 -4.09 -18.78
N TYR A 5 -1.81 -3.99 -18.85
CA TYR A 5 -2.71 -4.91 -18.14
C TYR A 5 -2.61 -6.34 -18.66
N ASP A 6 -2.47 -6.53 -19.98
CA ASP A 6 -2.36 -7.87 -20.57
C ASP A 6 -1.04 -8.56 -20.22
N GLU A 7 0.04 -7.80 -20.04
CA GLU A 7 1.34 -8.31 -19.62
C GLU A 7 1.43 -8.66 -18.12
N TRP A 8 0.39 -8.33 -17.33
CA TRP A 8 0.38 -8.61 -15.90
C TRP A 8 0.37 -10.11 -15.61
N PRO A 9 1.34 -10.63 -14.85
CA PRO A 9 1.57 -12.08 -14.71
C PRO A 9 0.56 -12.80 -13.83
N ILE A 10 -0.28 -12.09 -13.08
CA ILE A 10 -1.19 -12.72 -12.14
C ILE A 10 -2.49 -13.12 -12.84
N HIS A 11 -2.72 -14.43 -12.92
CA HIS A 11 -3.95 -14.99 -13.45
C HIS A 11 -5.10 -14.86 -12.45
N GLY A 12 -6.21 -14.35 -12.91
CA GLY A 12 -7.43 -14.23 -12.15
C GLY A 12 -8.47 -15.29 -12.50
N ARG A 13 -9.71 -14.97 -12.21
CA ARG A 13 -10.86 -15.82 -12.46
C ARG A 13 -11.34 -15.69 -13.91
N THR A 14 -11.54 -16.83 -14.59
CA THR A 14 -12.22 -16.85 -15.90
C THR A 14 -13.73 -16.80 -15.68
N LEU A 15 -14.41 -15.88 -16.34
CA LEU A 15 -15.85 -15.74 -16.35
C LEU A 15 -16.48 -16.77 -17.30
N SER A 16 -17.81 -17.01 -17.14
CA SER A 16 -18.58 -17.86 -18.04
C SER A 16 -18.58 -17.37 -19.50
N THR A 17 -18.26 -16.11 -19.73
CA THR A 17 -18.08 -15.49 -21.06
C THR A 17 -16.73 -15.82 -21.71
N GLY A 18 -15.86 -16.58 -21.05
CA GLY A 18 -14.49 -16.86 -21.50
C GLY A 18 -13.49 -15.73 -21.20
N ARG A 19 -13.93 -14.58 -20.69
CA ARG A 19 -13.05 -13.46 -20.32
C ARG A 19 -12.36 -13.76 -18.99
N THR A 20 -11.05 -13.61 -18.95
CA THR A 20 -10.27 -13.69 -17.71
C THR A 20 -10.22 -12.33 -17.04
N LEU A 21 -10.71 -12.27 -15.80
CA LEU A 21 -10.46 -11.13 -14.92
C LEU A 21 -9.15 -11.39 -14.20
N LYS A 22 -8.22 -10.45 -14.28
CA LYS A 22 -6.96 -10.54 -13.53
C LYS A 22 -7.23 -10.23 -12.06
N LYS A 23 -6.59 -10.98 -11.18
CA LYS A 23 -6.64 -10.70 -9.74
C LYS A 23 -6.11 -9.29 -9.50
N ASN A 24 -6.77 -8.52 -8.62
CA ASN A 24 -6.36 -7.17 -8.22
C ASN A 24 -6.21 -6.18 -9.40
N ALA A 25 -7.04 -6.34 -10.41
CA ALA A 25 -6.93 -5.54 -11.65
C ALA A 25 -7.09 -4.04 -11.43
N GLY A 26 -7.91 -3.64 -10.46
CA GLY A 26 -8.13 -2.23 -10.10
C GLY A 26 -6.86 -1.63 -9.49
N GLU A 27 -6.29 -2.30 -8.52
CA GLU A 27 -5.07 -1.91 -7.81
C GLU A 27 -3.87 -1.86 -8.76
N ILE A 28 -3.75 -2.85 -9.64
CA ILE A 28 -2.72 -2.89 -10.69
C ILE A 28 -2.83 -1.66 -11.59
N SER A 29 -4.03 -1.39 -12.08
CA SER A 29 -4.27 -0.25 -12.97
C SER A 29 -3.99 1.07 -12.27
N LEU A 30 -4.36 1.18 -11.00
CA LEU A 30 -4.09 2.37 -10.19
C LEU A 30 -2.59 2.58 -9.96
N THR A 31 -1.84 1.51 -9.68
CA THR A 31 -0.39 1.58 -9.49
C THR A 31 0.31 2.05 -10.77
N ILE A 32 -0.01 1.44 -11.91
CA ILE A 32 0.57 1.84 -13.21
C ILE A 32 0.21 3.30 -13.54
N LEU A 33 -1.04 3.71 -13.28
CA LEU A 33 -1.45 5.10 -13.47
C LEU A 33 -0.70 6.06 -12.57
N ALA A 34 -0.45 5.68 -11.32
CA ALA A 34 0.29 6.50 -10.37
C ALA A 34 1.74 6.72 -10.82
N GLU A 35 2.43 5.67 -11.27
CA GLU A 35 3.80 5.77 -11.77
C GLU A 35 3.87 6.65 -13.05
N ILE A 36 2.96 6.44 -14.00
CA ILE A 36 2.89 7.26 -15.20
C ILE A 36 2.53 8.70 -14.86
N PHE A 37 1.60 8.93 -13.94
CA PHE A 37 1.21 10.27 -13.48
C PHE A 37 2.39 10.99 -12.83
N ALA A 38 3.10 10.31 -11.93
CA ALA A 38 4.28 10.83 -11.27
C ALA A 38 5.35 11.28 -12.29
N TRP A 39 5.54 10.51 -13.36
CA TRP A 39 6.48 10.84 -14.41
C TRP A 39 6.05 12.05 -15.27
N TYR A 40 4.73 12.22 -15.50
CA TYR A 40 4.20 13.27 -16.39
C TYR A 40 4.00 14.63 -15.72
N HIS A 41 3.89 14.67 -14.40
CA HIS A 41 3.51 15.89 -13.69
C HIS A 41 4.68 16.51 -12.92
N ASP A 42 5.12 17.67 -13.41
CA ASP A 42 6.08 18.51 -12.68
C ASP A 42 5.43 19.10 -11.43
N GLY A 43 6.19 19.16 -10.33
CA GLY A 43 5.75 19.80 -9.08
C GLY A 43 4.96 18.90 -8.13
N VAL A 44 4.94 17.59 -8.38
CA VAL A 44 4.47 16.59 -7.42
C VAL A 44 5.69 15.93 -6.78
N ASP A 45 5.88 16.09 -5.46
CA ASP A 45 7.02 15.53 -4.74
C ASP A 45 6.78 14.08 -4.30
N SER A 46 5.53 13.72 -4.04
CA SER A 46 5.14 12.37 -3.62
C SER A 46 3.68 12.07 -3.97
N LEU A 47 3.40 10.80 -4.21
CA LEU A 47 2.04 10.28 -4.41
C LEU A 47 1.78 9.16 -3.42
N THR A 48 0.78 9.31 -2.58
CA THR A 48 0.38 8.27 -1.64
C THR A 48 -0.96 7.67 -2.01
N ILE A 49 -1.00 6.35 -2.16
CA ILE A 49 -2.21 5.60 -2.43
C ILE A 49 -2.64 4.92 -1.14
N TYR A 50 -3.84 5.25 -0.68
CA TYR A 50 -4.44 4.63 0.49
C TYR A 50 -5.31 3.45 0.08
N THR A 51 -5.05 2.28 0.68
CA THR A 51 -5.78 1.06 0.37
C THR A 51 -5.96 0.19 1.61
N GLN A 52 -6.97 -0.68 1.60
CA GLN A 52 -7.14 -1.72 2.61
C GLN A 52 -6.53 -3.06 2.18
N ASP A 53 -6.04 -3.15 0.96
CA ASP A 53 -5.44 -4.37 0.45
C ASP A 53 -4.02 -4.56 1.02
N THR A 54 -3.86 -5.61 1.80
CA THR A 54 -2.59 -5.93 2.50
C THR A 54 -1.48 -6.40 1.57
N ASP A 55 -1.78 -6.65 0.31
CA ASP A 55 -0.83 -7.11 -0.71
C ASP A 55 -0.38 -5.95 -1.64
N ALA A 56 -0.73 -4.71 -1.30
CA ALA A 56 -0.46 -3.53 -2.12
C ALA A 56 1.03 -3.34 -2.47
N HIS A 57 1.95 -3.75 -1.59
CA HIS A 57 3.38 -3.72 -1.88
C HIS A 57 3.78 -4.64 -3.06
N GLU A 58 3.02 -5.73 -3.30
CA GLU A 58 3.23 -6.61 -4.44
C GLU A 58 2.82 -5.92 -5.75
N PHE A 59 1.86 -5.00 -5.69
CA PHE A 59 1.39 -4.26 -6.87
C PHE A 59 2.46 -3.32 -7.38
N GLN A 60 3.16 -2.61 -6.49
CA GLN A 60 4.26 -1.74 -6.86
C GLN A 60 5.38 -2.54 -7.54
N THR A 61 5.86 -3.61 -6.90
CA THR A 61 6.92 -4.47 -7.46
C THR A 61 6.54 -5.05 -8.83
N ASN A 62 5.27 -5.43 -9.00
CA ASN A 62 4.81 -5.97 -10.27
C ASN A 62 4.63 -4.87 -11.33
N ALA A 63 4.16 -3.69 -10.97
CA ALA A 63 4.06 -2.54 -11.86
C ALA A 63 5.45 -2.13 -12.39
N GLU A 64 6.42 -2.02 -11.51
CA GLU A 64 7.82 -1.75 -11.86
C GLU A 64 8.36 -2.78 -12.85
N ARG A 65 8.09 -4.07 -12.62
CA ARG A 65 8.51 -5.16 -13.55
C ARG A 65 7.90 -5.00 -14.93
N ILE A 66 6.63 -4.62 -15.03
CA ILE A 66 5.96 -4.38 -16.30
C ILE A 66 6.53 -3.15 -17.00
N LEU A 67 6.78 -2.08 -16.25
CA LEU A 67 7.36 -0.84 -16.79
C LEU A 67 8.78 -1.08 -17.29
N ILE A 68 9.61 -1.85 -16.58
CA ILE A 68 10.95 -2.25 -17.02
C ILE A 68 10.90 -3.02 -18.35
N GLY A 69 9.92 -3.91 -18.52
CA GLY A 69 9.71 -4.69 -19.75
C GLY A 69 9.21 -3.86 -20.95
N ASN A 70 8.84 -2.59 -20.73
CA ASN A 70 8.25 -1.73 -21.75
C ASN A 70 9.06 -0.44 -21.93
N SER A 71 9.90 -0.39 -22.98
CA SER A 71 10.84 0.71 -23.22
C SER A 71 10.20 2.10 -23.31
N GLU A 72 8.91 2.18 -23.67
CA GLU A 72 8.18 3.45 -23.75
C GLU A 72 7.91 4.04 -22.34
N PHE A 73 7.72 3.18 -21.35
CA PHE A 73 7.37 3.60 -19.98
C PHE A 73 8.51 3.41 -18.97
N THR A 74 9.61 2.80 -19.36
CA THR A 74 10.78 2.65 -18.47
C THR A 74 11.22 3.97 -17.83
N PRO A 75 11.22 5.12 -18.54
CA PRO A 75 11.57 6.39 -17.92
C PRO A 75 10.70 6.81 -16.73
N ALA A 76 9.48 6.26 -16.60
CA ALA A 76 8.64 6.52 -15.44
C ALA A 76 9.27 6.05 -14.12
N LEU A 77 10.13 5.04 -14.17
CA LEU A 77 10.87 4.51 -13.00
C LEU A 77 12.00 5.46 -12.54
N ASP A 78 12.47 6.33 -13.43
CA ASP A 78 13.48 7.33 -13.11
C ASP A 78 12.87 8.62 -12.56
N SER A 79 11.55 8.63 -12.34
CA SER A 79 10.85 9.78 -11.74
C SER A 79 11.40 10.05 -10.33
N PRO A 80 11.71 11.31 -10.00
CA PRO A 80 12.09 11.69 -8.64
C PRO A 80 10.94 11.56 -7.63
N ILE A 81 9.73 11.30 -8.11
CA ILE A 81 8.52 11.25 -7.29
C ILE A 81 8.41 9.89 -6.62
N SER A 82 8.22 9.91 -5.30
CA SER A 82 7.97 8.69 -4.54
C SER A 82 6.50 8.29 -4.61
N VAL A 83 6.22 7.10 -5.13
CA VAL A 83 4.89 6.48 -5.03
C VAL A 83 4.89 5.52 -3.85
N ALA A 84 3.97 5.71 -2.91
CA ALA A 84 3.87 4.89 -1.71
C ALA A 84 2.45 4.38 -1.49
N PHE A 85 2.34 3.15 -0.99
CA PHE A 85 1.07 2.60 -0.51
C PHE A 85 0.99 2.68 1.00
N LYS A 86 -0.17 3.09 1.51
CA LYS A 86 -0.45 3.16 2.94
C LYS A 86 -1.83 2.59 3.25
N SER A 87 -1.95 1.91 4.38
CA SER A 87 -3.24 1.40 4.84
C SER A 87 -4.03 2.45 5.61
N ASN A 88 -5.32 2.18 5.81
CA ASN A 88 -6.13 2.99 6.71
C ASN A 88 -5.59 2.96 8.15
N ASP A 89 -4.99 1.85 8.59
CA ASP A 89 -4.39 1.74 9.92
C ASP A 89 -3.16 2.66 10.07
N PHE A 90 -2.38 2.83 8.99
CA PHE A 90 -1.32 3.82 8.95
C PHE A 90 -1.86 5.24 9.18
N ILE A 91 -2.95 5.61 8.48
CA ILE A 91 -3.57 6.94 8.64
C ILE A 91 -4.09 7.13 10.06
N LEU A 92 -4.83 6.15 10.60
CA LEU A 92 -5.38 6.22 11.95
C LEU A 92 -4.27 6.40 13.00
N CYS A 93 -3.16 5.66 12.85
CA CYS A 93 -1.99 5.80 13.72
C CYS A 93 -1.37 7.19 13.62
N GLN A 94 -1.18 7.68 12.40
CA GLN A 94 -0.60 9.02 12.16
C GLN A 94 -1.47 10.12 12.75
N MET A 95 -2.78 10.12 12.44
CA MET A 95 -3.72 11.12 12.95
C MET A 95 -3.82 11.11 14.48
N TYR A 96 -3.75 9.92 15.10
CA TYR A 96 -3.68 9.80 16.55
C TYR A 96 -2.41 10.43 17.12
N ARG A 97 -1.25 10.11 16.56
CA ARG A 97 0.05 10.62 17.03
C ARG A 97 0.22 12.12 16.82
N GLU A 98 -0.41 12.67 15.83
CA GLU A 98 -0.47 14.11 15.55
C GLU A 98 -1.52 14.84 16.41
N GLY A 99 -2.31 14.11 17.22
CA GLY A 99 -3.34 14.67 18.07
C GLY A 99 -4.63 15.06 17.34
N ALA A 100 -4.77 14.68 16.06
CA ALA A 100 -5.97 14.93 15.25
C ALA A 100 -7.12 13.99 15.59
N LEU A 101 -6.82 12.79 16.14
CA LEU A 101 -7.82 11.84 16.63
C LEU A 101 -7.54 11.44 18.08
N THR A 102 -8.61 11.22 18.84
CA THR A 102 -8.55 10.58 20.16
C THR A 102 -8.53 9.06 20.02
N LEU A 103 -8.10 8.34 21.07
CA LEU A 103 -8.15 6.87 21.08
C LEU A 103 -9.57 6.33 20.89
N ASP A 104 -10.57 7.01 21.46
CA ASP A 104 -11.98 6.61 21.29
C ASP A 104 -12.45 6.78 19.84
N ALA A 105 -12.04 7.85 19.17
CA ALA A 105 -12.31 8.03 17.75
C ALA A 105 -11.65 6.94 16.90
N VAL A 106 -10.38 6.61 17.16
CA VAL A 106 -9.69 5.50 16.48
C VAL A 106 -10.41 4.18 16.72
N ARG A 107 -10.84 3.91 17.98
CA ARG A 107 -11.59 2.70 18.34
C ARG A 107 -12.94 2.61 17.60
N GLN A 108 -13.60 3.73 17.34
CA GLN A 108 -14.83 3.77 16.57
C GLN A 108 -14.61 3.57 15.07
N LEU A 109 -13.52 4.08 14.52
CA LEU A 109 -13.21 4.01 13.09
C LEU A 109 -12.63 2.67 12.66
N ARG A 110 -11.94 1.97 13.54
CA ARG A 110 -11.38 0.64 13.26
C ARG A 110 -12.36 -0.44 13.72
N HIS A 111 -13.08 -1.04 12.76
CA HIS A 111 -14.16 -1.98 13.07
C HIS A 111 -13.71 -3.44 13.16
N ASP A 112 -12.79 -3.87 12.26
CA ASP A 112 -12.51 -5.29 12.04
C ASP A 112 -11.09 -5.68 12.43
N ASP A 113 -10.93 -6.97 12.76
CA ASP A 113 -9.62 -7.61 12.85
C ASP A 113 -9.04 -7.72 11.45
N ARG A 114 -7.80 -7.25 11.27
CA ARG A 114 -7.15 -7.27 9.95
C ARG A 114 -5.65 -7.35 10.05
N LYS A 115 -5.03 -7.78 8.95
CA LYS A 115 -3.58 -7.83 8.84
C LYS A 115 -2.99 -6.43 8.95
N LEU A 116 -1.92 -6.34 9.71
CA LEU A 116 -1.13 -5.14 9.90
C LEU A 116 0.35 -5.50 9.68
N THR A 117 1.06 -4.64 9.00
CA THR A 117 2.52 -4.70 8.89
C THR A 117 3.10 -3.55 9.70
N TYR A 118 3.94 -3.89 10.68
CA TYR A 118 4.55 -2.90 11.55
C TYR A 118 5.97 -3.31 11.95
N THR A 119 6.76 -2.34 12.36
CA THR A 119 8.05 -2.59 13.02
C THR A 119 7.96 -2.22 14.49
N ARG A 120 8.77 -2.90 15.30
CA ARG A 120 8.99 -2.55 16.71
C ARG A 120 10.48 -2.51 17.01
N GLN A 121 10.93 -1.43 17.61
CA GLN A 121 12.28 -1.31 18.13
C GLN A 121 12.40 -2.05 19.47
N GLN A 122 13.39 -2.93 19.59
CA GLN A 122 13.68 -3.66 20.80
C GLN A 122 14.61 -2.85 21.72
N ALA A 123 14.77 -3.31 22.97
CA ALA A 123 15.64 -2.68 23.95
C ALA A 123 17.13 -2.64 23.52
N ASP A 124 17.57 -3.61 22.72
CA ASP A 124 18.91 -3.68 22.13
C ASP A 124 19.04 -2.85 20.85
N LYS A 125 18.04 -2.01 20.52
CA LYS A 125 17.92 -1.19 19.31
C LYS A 125 17.73 -1.98 18.01
N SER A 126 17.62 -3.30 18.04
CA SER A 126 17.22 -4.06 16.86
C SER A 126 15.78 -3.73 16.46
N ILE A 127 15.46 -3.91 15.17
CA ILE A 127 14.13 -3.66 14.63
C ILE A 127 13.55 -4.98 14.16
N ILE A 128 12.39 -5.34 14.69
CA ILE A 128 11.64 -6.52 14.26
C ILE A 128 10.47 -6.06 13.40
N CYS A 129 10.36 -6.62 12.20
CA CYS A 129 9.19 -6.44 11.34
C CYS A 129 8.21 -7.60 11.57
N ARG A 130 6.93 -7.27 11.71
CA ARG A 130 5.84 -8.24 11.90
C ARG A 130 4.71 -7.98 10.91
N LYS A 131 4.10 -9.06 10.44
CA LYS A 131 2.88 -9.05 9.63
C LYS A 131 1.92 -10.07 10.23
N GLU A 132 0.91 -9.60 10.92
CA GLU A 132 -0.03 -10.47 11.64
C GLU A 132 -1.44 -9.87 11.68
N VAL A 133 -2.44 -10.70 11.98
CA VAL A 133 -3.80 -10.23 12.20
C VAL A 133 -3.89 -9.60 13.59
N ILE A 134 -4.31 -8.35 13.64
CA ILE A 134 -4.39 -7.54 14.85
C ILE A 134 -5.85 -7.22 15.15
N THR A 135 -6.28 -7.51 16.37
CA THR A 135 -7.60 -7.09 16.86
C THR A 135 -7.64 -5.58 17.06
N LYS A 136 -8.83 -5.04 17.23
CA LYS A 136 -9.01 -3.62 17.53
C LYS A 136 -8.25 -3.18 18.79
N GLU A 137 -8.35 -3.95 19.87
CA GLU A 137 -7.68 -3.60 21.14
C GLU A 137 -6.16 -3.69 21.03
N GLN A 138 -5.64 -4.71 20.37
CA GLN A 138 -4.21 -4.80 20.08
C GLN A 138 -3.70 -3.63 19.24
N PHE A 139 -4.50 -3.15 18.29
CA PHE A 139 -4.14 -1.98 17.50
C PHE A 139 -4.07 -0.71 18.37
N ILE A 140 -5.02 -0.52 19.27
CA ILE A 140 -5.00 0.60 20.23
C ILE A 140 -3.72 0.58 21.08
N ASP A 141 -3.32 -0.59 21.55
CA ASP A 141 -2.06 -0.74 22.33
C ASP A 141 -0.83 -0.43 21.46
N LEU A 142 -0.83 -0.91 20.21
CA LEU A 142 0.30 -0.69 19.27
C LEU A 142 0.51 0.79 18.93
N ILE A 143 -0.55 1.55 18.68
CA ILE A 143 -0.40 2.97 18.28
C ILE A 143 0.06 3.87 19.42
N GLN A 144 -0.14 3.44 20.68
CA GLN A 144 0.35 4.13 21.88
C GLN A 144 1.83 3.82 22.17
N ASP A 145 2.35 2.72 21.63
CA ASP A 145 3.75 2.33 21.80
C ASP A 145 4.63 3.14 20.85
N ALA A 146 5.45 4.03 21.42
CA ALA A 146 6.35 4.89 20.65
C ALA A 146 7.46 4.10 19.91
N THR A 147 7.73 2.85 20.32
CA THR A 147 8.72 1.97 19.66
C THR A 147 8.16 1.30 18.41
N VAL A 148 6.85 1.39 18.18
CA VAL A 148 6.15 0.78 17.05
C VAL A 148 5.99 1.79 15.92
N GLN A 149 6.25 1.33 14.70
CA GLN A 149 5.95 2.08 13.47
C GLN A 149 5.05 1.23 12.58
N ILE A 150 3.87 1.72 12.30
CA ILE A 150 2.97 1.11 11.31
C ILE A 150 3.54 1.38 9.92
N LEU A 151 3.72 0.33 9.13
CA LEU A 151 4.22 0.43 7.76
C LEU A 151 3.07 0.38 6.75
N PHE A 152 2.16 -0.58 7.00
CA PHE A 152 0.99 -0.81 6.14
C PHE A 152 -0.15 -1.46 6.92
#